data_13a00328c64420312e2ee1da7157faf5
#
_entry.id   13a00328c64420312e2ee1da7157faf5
#
_cell.length_a   1.000
_cell.length_b   1.000
_cell.length_c   1.000
_cell.angle_alpha   90.00
_cell.angle_beta   90.00
_cell.angle_gamma   90.00
#
_symmetry.space_group_name_H-M   'P 1'
#
loop_
_entity.id
_entity.type
_entity.pdbx_description
1 polymer ?
#
loop_
_entity_poly.entity_id
_entity_poly.type
_entity_poly.pdbx_seq_one_letter_code
_entity_poly.pdbx_strand_id
1 'polypeptide(L)'
;IWYYRKINLENVASTLKYNESIIALTQNRIDSELNEVRYIDYYIEIDDKVQKKLKGEALSEQDKIYIRSMLYRLRESMRLLDDICIYFEDDDIVMSSRNITTPEIYFESQCKFMGYTYENWKNEYLLRPRSREFYPMQTIKLSDTFNQNIIVYKRTLLSSLSDDKR
;
A
#
# COMPACT_ATOMS: atom_id res chain seq x y z
N ILE A 1 -12.74 -29.33 -46.71
CA ILE A 1 -13.11 -29.54 -45.28
C ILE A 1 -11.87 -29.79 -44.41
N TRP A 2 -10.90 -30.61 -44.84
CA TRP A 2 -9.69 -30.91 -44.07
C TRP A 2 -8.77 -29.70 -43.90
N TYR A 3 -8.63 -28.86 -44.91
CA TYR A 3 -7.81 -27.63 -44.89
C TYR A 3 -8.34 -26.57 -43.91
N TYR A 4 -9.64 -26.39 -43.87
CA TYR A 4 -10.28 -25.48 -42.91
C TYR A 4 -10.10 -25.92 -41.46
N ARG A 5 -10.13 -27.23 -41.19
CA ARG A 5 -9.94 -27.76 -39.85
C ARG A 5 -8.49 -27.57 -39.36
N LYS A 6 -7.50 -27.68 -40.25
CA LYS A 6 -6.10 -27.47 -39.91
C LYS A 6 -5.80 -26.00 -39.60
N ILE A 7 -6.30 -25.04 -40.40
CA ILE A 7 -6.15 -23.60 -40.14
C ILE A 7 -6.80 -23.22 -38.83
N ASN A 8 -7.98 -23.72 -38.52
CA ASN A 8 -8.64 -23.42 -37.25
C ASN A 8 -7.86 -23.94 -36.05
N LEU A 9 -7.28 -25.12 -36.13
CA LEU A 9 -6.46 -25.69 -35.05
C LEU A 9 -5.17 -24.88 -34.83
N GLU A 10 -4.50 -24.48 -35.89
CA GLU A 10 -3.30 -23.63 -35.82
C GLU A 10 -3.61 -22.24 -35.25
N ASN A 11 -4.73 -21.63 -35.63
CA ASN A 11 -5.16 -20.37 -35.08
C ASN A 11 -5.53 -20.45 -33.60
N VAL A 12 -6.22 -21.52 -33.18
CA VAL A 12 -6.55 -21.77 -31.77
C VAL A 12 -5.27 -21.99 -30.93
N ALA A 13 -4.34 -22.79 -31.43
CA ALA A 13 -3.06 -23.03 -30.75
C ALA A 13 -2.22 -21.76 -30.61
N SER A 14 -2.18 -20.92 -31.68
CA SER A 14 -1.51 -19.63 -31.66
C SER A 14 -2.15 -18.66 -30.65
N THR A 15 -3.48 -18.60 -30.63
CA THR A 15 -4.23 -17.75 -29.68
C THR A 15 -4.01 -18.19 -28.23
N LEU A 16 -4.01 -19.49 -27.95
CA LEU A 16 -3.73 -20.02 -26.62
C LEU A 16 -2.31 -19.65 -26.18
N LYS A 17 -1.31 -19.86 -27.02
CA LYS A 17 0.09 -19.51 -26.73
C LYS A 17 0.26 -18.00 -26.47
N TYR A 18 -0.44 -17.17 -27.24
CA TYR A 18 -0.45 -15.71 -27.04
C TYR A 18 -1.06 -15.36 -25.69
N ASN A 19 -2.20 -15.95 -25.33
CA ASN A 19 -2.86 -15.71 -24.04
C ASN A 19 -1.99 -16.18 -22.86
N GLU A 20 -1.34 -17.33 -22.96
CA GLU A 20 -0.37 -17.82 -21.95
C GLU A 20 0.78 -16.83 -21.77
N SER A 21 1.30 -16.28 -22.86
CA SER A 21 2.37 -15.27 -22.80
C SER A 21 1.92 -13.98 -22.11
N ILE A 22 0.70 -13.51 -22.40
CA ILE A 22 0.12 -12.33 -21.73
C ILE A 22 -0.07 -12.58 -20.23
N ILE A 23 -0.57 -13.76 -19.87
CA ILE A 23 -0.75 -14.12 -18.46
C ILE A 23 0.60 -14.13 -17.74
N ALA A 24 1.61 -14.76 -18.31
CA ALA A 24 2.96 -14.80 -17.73
C ALA A 24 3.59 -13.41 -17.59
N LEU A 25 3.46 -12.54 -18.59
CA LEU A 25 3.92 -11.17 -18.52
C LEU A 25 3.18 -10.37 -17.43
N THR A 26 1.88 -10.57 -17.29
CA THR A 26 1.05 -9.92 -16.26
C THR A 26 1.45 -10.37 -14.87
N GLN A 27 1.66 -11.68 -14.67
CA GLN A 27 2.15 -12.24 -13.40
C GLN A 27 3.51 -11.65 -13.02
N ASN A 28 4.49 -11.68 -13.94
CA ASN A 28 5.81 -11.11 -13.70
C ASN A 28 5.75 -9.63 -13.33
N ARG A 29 4.85 -8.87 -13.95
CA ARG A 29 4.64 -7.47 -13.63
C ARG A 29 4.08 -7.28 -12.23
N ILE A 30 3.04 -8.04 -11.86
CA ILE A 30 2.46 -8.02 -10.52
C ILE A 30 3.51 -8.39 -9.48
N ASP A 31 4.29 -9.45 -9.69
CA ASP A 31 5.34 -9.88 -8.79
C ASP A 31 6.42 -8.80 -8.61
N SER A 32 6.78 -8.10 -9.68
CA SER A 32 7.71 -6.97 -9.62
C SER A 32 7.17 -5.84 -8.75
N GLU A 33 5.93 -5.42 -8.97
CA GLU A 33 5.27 -4.35 -8.19
C GLU A 33 5.14 -4.74 -6.69
N LEU A 34 4.80 -6.01 -6.40
CA LEU A 34 4.73 -6.51 -5.02
C LEU A 34 6.11 -6.52 -4.35
N ASN A 35 7.17 -6.80 -5.09
CA ASN A 35 8.53 -6.71 -4.57
C ASN A 35 8.93 -5.25 -4.27
N GLU A 36 8.52 -4.30 -5.10
CA GLU A 36 8.76 -2.88 -4.84
C GLU A 36 8.09 -2.42 -3.53
N VAL A 37 6.85 -2.88 -3.24
CA VAL A 37 6.19 -2.61 -1.96
C VAL A 37 7.03 -3.14 -0.77
N ARG A 38 7.67 -4.31 -0.91
CA ARG A 38 8.55 -4.86 0.13
C ARG A 38 9.82 -4.01 0.34
N TYR A 39 10.36 -3.39 -0.71
CA TYR A 39 11.48 -2.45 -0.58
C TYR A 39 11.06 -1.20 0.19
N ILE A 40 9.89 -0.64 -0.10
CA ILE A 40 9.36 0.49 0.66
C ILE A 40 9.23 0.17 2.13
N ASP A 41 8.63 -0.97 2.43
CA ASP A 41 8.50 -1.52 3.77
C ASP A 41 9.83 -1.51 4.52
N TYR A 42 10.87 -2.05 3.88
CA TYR A 42 12.21 -2.11 4.44
C TYR A 42 12.81 -0.71 4.65
N TYR A 43 12.69 0.19 3.69
CA TYR A 43 13.21 1.55 3.81
C TYR A 43 12.55 2.33 4.96
N ILE A 44 11.24 2.19 5.13
CA ILE A 44 10.53 2.81 6.24
C ILE A 44 10.98 2.21 7.58
N GLU A 45 11.11 0.89 7.64
CA GLU A 45 11.47 0.18 8.88
C GLU A 45 12.87 0.54 9.38
N ILE A 46 13.85 0.71 8.49
CA ILE A 46 15.23 1.02 8.88
C ILE A 46 15.50 2.53 9.05
N ASP A 47 14.54 3.40 8.74
CA ASP A 47 14.74 4.84 8.86
C ASP A 47 14.92 5.27 10.31
N ASP A 48 15.99 6.00 10.59
CA ASP A 48 16.38 6.41 11.94
C ASP A 48 15.30 7.23 12.65
N LYS A 49 14.54 8.06 11.93
CA LYS A 49 13.49 8.91 12.51
C LYS A 49 12.24 8.09 12.84
N VAL A 50 11.90 7.15 11.96
CA VAL A 50 10.83 6.18 12.23
C VAL A 50 11.22 5.32 13.42
N GLN A 51 12.43 4.76 13.46
CA GLN A 51 12.92 3.96 14.58
C GLN A 51 12.99 4.74 15.89
N LYS A 52 13.39 6.02 15.85
CA LYS A 52 13.36 6.92 17.00
C LYS A 52 11.94 6.98 17.61
N LYS A 53 10.92 7.18 16.78
CA LYS A 53 9.54 7.22 17.25
C LYS A 53 9.04 5.86 17.75
N LEU A 54 9.39 4.77 17.09
CA LEU A 54 9.04 3.40 17.54
C LEU A 54 9.66 3.02 18.89
N LYS A 55 10.73 3.70 19.30
CA LYS A 55 11.36 3.58 20.62
C LYS A 55 10.71 4.46 21.69
N GLY A 56 9.64 5.19 21.36
CA GLY A 56 8.92 6.06 22.27
C GLY A 56 9.50 7.48 22.39
N GLU A 57 10.45 7.86 21.54
CA GLU A 57 11.02 9.20 21.54
C GLU A 57 10.10 10.17 20.80
N ALA A 58 10.03 11.43 21.27
CA ALA A 58 9.26 12.47 20.61
C ALA A 58 9.93 12.89 19.29
N LEU A 59 9.13 13.10 18.26
CA LEU A 59 9.58 13.67 16.99
C LEU A 59 9.54 15.19 17.05
N SER A 60 10.63 15.84 16.65
CA SER A 60 10.63 17.28 16.38
C SER A 60 9.81 17.59 15.12
N GLU A 61 9.40 18.85 14.93
CA GLU A 61 8.71 19.26 13.70
C GLU A 61 9.57 19.01 12.44
N GLN A 62 10.89 19.11 12.57
CA GLN A 62 11.83 18.81 11.49
C GLN A 62 11.84 17.31 11.16
N ASP A 63 11.79 16.44 12.19
CA ASP A 63 11.71 14.98 11.99
C ASP A 63 10.39 14.59 11.27
N LYS A 64 9.28 15.23 11.65
CA LYS A 64 7.98 15.01 11.00
C LYS A 64 7.99 15.43 9.52
N ILE A 65 8.55 16.60 9.22
CA ILE A 65 8.71 17.09 7.84
C ILE A 65 9.61 16.16 7.03
N TYR A 66 10.69 15.65 7.63
CA TYR A 66 11.58 14.68 7.01
C TYR A 66 10.86 13.40 6.65
N ILE A 67 10.13 12.77 7.61
CA ILE A 67 9.37 11.54 7.39
C ILE A 67 8.36 11.74 6.27
N ARG A 68 7.58 12.82 6.29
CA ARG A 68 6.63 13.13 5.21
C ARG A 68 7.33 13.23 3.85
N SER A 69 8.47 13.91 3.80
CA SER A 69 9.23 14.09 2.56
C SER A 69 9.82 12.77 2.05
N MET A 70 10.21 11.87 2.96
CA MET A 70 10.64 10.51 2.64
C MET A 70 9.46 9.71 2.02
N LEU A 71 8.29 9.71 2.68
CA LEU A 71 7.10 9.03 2.17
C LEU A 71 6.68 9.57 0.78
N TYR A 72 6.76 10.89 0.59
CA TYR A 72 6.51 11.50 -0.71
C TYR A 72 7.46 10.98 -1.80
N ARG A 73 8.77 10.93 -1.54
CA ARG A 73 9.75 10.39 -2.50
C ARG A 73 9.52 8.92 -2.81
N LEU A 74 9.21 8.11 -1.80
CA LEU A 74 8.90 6.69 -1.98
C LEU A 74 7.64 6.51 -2.85
N ARG A 75 6.60 7.28 -2.58
CA ARG A 75 5.37 7.26 -3.38
C ARG A 75 5.63 7.66 -4.84
N GLU A 76 6.40 8.72 -5.08
CA GLU A 76 6.75 9.18 -6.44
C GLU A 76 7.63 8.17 -7.21
N SER A 77 8.36 7.31 -6.51
CA SER A 77 9.19 6.27 -7.15
C SER A 77 8.38 5.11 -7.72
N MET A 78 7.11 4.96 -7.33
CA MET A 78 6.24 3.85 -7.74
C MET A 78 5.01 4.33 -8.50
N ARG A 79 4.75 3.72 -9.64
CA ARG A 79 3.63 4.13 -10.52
C ARG A 79 2.25 3.73 -10.01
N LEU A 80 2.16 2.59 -9.29
CA LEU A 80 0.89 2.04 -8.82
C LEU A 80 0.53 2.45 -7.40
N LEU A 81 1.42 3.18 -6.72
CA LEU A 81 1.20 3.58 -5.36
C LEU A 81 0.49 4.93 -5.30
N ASP A 82 -0.74 4.95 -4.81
CA ASP A 82 -1.52 6.17 -4.68
C ASP A 82 -1.12 7.01 -3.47
N ASP A 83 -0.95 6.37 -2.31
CA ASP A 83 -0.48 7.00 -1.10
C ASP A 83 0.29 6.02 -0.22
N ILE A 84 1.15 6.56 0.64
CA ILE A 84 1.83 5.85 1.73
C ILE A 84 1.58 6.63 3.01
N CYS A 85 1.17 5.95 4.07
CA CYS A 85 1.03 6.59 5.37
C CYS A 85 1.59 5.72 6.50
N ILE A 86 2.02 6.39 7.57
CA ILE A 86 2.38 5.78 8.86
C ILE A 86 1.46 6.37 9.91
N TYR A 87 0.84 5.52 10.71
CA TYR A 87 0.07 5.92 11.86
C TYR A 87 0.90 5.71 13.14
N PHE A 88 1.05 6.75 13.92
CA PHE A 88 1.66 6.71 15.24
C PHE A 88 0.57 6.82 16.32
N GLU A 89 0.31 5.68 16.97
CA GLU A 89 -0.80 5.54 17.92
C GLU A 89 -0.65 6.46 19.14
N ASP A 90 0.58 6.59 19.68
CA ASP A 90 0.85 7.42 20.87
C ASP A 90 0.51 8.89 20.66
N ASP A 91 0.72 9.42 19.46
CA ASP A 91 0.46 10.83 19.13
C ASP A 91 -0.91 11.02 18.45
N ASP A 92 -1.61 9.91 18.12
CA ASP A 92 -2.83 9.85 17.29
C ASP A 92 -2.71 10.67 16.00
N ILE A 93 -1.59 10.49 15.29
CA ILE A 93 -1.31 11.19 14.03
C ILE A 93 -1.06 10.20 12.88
N VAL A 94 -1.52 10.60 11.70
CA VAL A 94 -1.19 9.97 10.41
C VAL A 94 -0.23 10.87 9.66
N MET A 95 0.95 10.33 9.33
CA MET A 95 1.89 10.97 8.42
C MET A 95 1.79 10.28 7.06
N SER A 96 1.29 10.98 6.06
CA SER A 96 1.14 10.45 4.71
C SER A 96 2.15 11.11 3.75
N SER A 97 2.23 10.58 2.54
CA SER A 97 3.00 11.21 1.47
C SER A 97 2.49 12.61 1.13
N ARG A 98 1.26 12.93 1.49
CA ARG A 98 0.58 14.20 1.18
C ARG A 98 0.62 15.20 2.34
N ASN A 99 0.31 14.75 3.57
CA ASN A 99 0.21 15.63 4.74
C ASN A 99 0.47 14.89 6.06
N ILE A 100 0.45 15.68 7.15
CA ILE A 100 0.47 15.19 8.53
C ILE A 100 -0.84 15.67 9.17
N THR A 101 -1.64 14.75 9.71
CA THR A 101 -2.98 15.09 10.18
C THR A 101 -3.49 14.06 11.20
N THR A 102 -4.67 14.28 11.77
CA THR A 102 -5.34 13.28 12.60
C THR A 102 -5.91 12.15 11.73
N PRO A 103 -6.11 10.94 12.28
CA PRO A 103 -6.72 9.83 11.55
C PRO A 103 -8.10 10.16 10.97
N GLU A 104 -8.91 10.93 11.70
CA GLU A 104 -10.25 11.33 11.26
C GLU A 104 -10.21 12.21 10.00
N ILE A 105 -9.35 13.24 10.01
CA ILE A 105 -9.16 14.12 8.84
C ILE A 105 -8.59 13.32 7.66
N TYR A 106 -7.65 12.41 7.91
CA TYR A 106 -7.11 11.55 6.88
C TYR A 106 -8.21 10.67 6.26
N PHE A 107 -9.05 10.03 7.10
CA PHE A 107 -10.17 9.23 6.61
C PHE A 107 -11.12 10.05 5.75
N GLU A 108 -11.62 11.17 6.27
CA GLU A 108 -12.61 11.98 5.55
C GLU A 108 -12.09 12.61 4.25
N SER A 109 -10.81 12.97 4.19
CA SER A 109 -10.25 13.70 3.06
C SER A 109 -9.52 12.85 2.03
N GLN A 110 -9.04 11.65 2.39
CA GLN A 110 -8.13 10.89 1.52
C GLN A 110 -8.49 9.42 1.34
N CYS A 111 -9.14 8.80 2.32
CA CYS A 111 -9.42 7.36 2.24
C CYS A 111 -10.82 7.00 2.75
N LYS A 112 -11.81 7.80 2.42
CA LYS A 112 -13.21 7.55 2.80
C LYS A 112 -13.74 6.29 2.11
N PHE A 113 -13.53 5.14 2.76
CA PHE A 113 -13.95 3.84 2.24
C PHE A 113 -15.47 3.73 2.23
N MET A 114 -16.02 3.35 1.10
CA MET A 114 -17.46 3.15 0.97
C MET A 114 -17.92 2.02 1.90
N GLY A 115 -18.96 2.31 2.68
CA GLY A 115 -19.50 1.36 3.65
C GLY A 115 -18.79 1.34 5.01
N TYR A 116 -17.76 2.15 5.21
CA TYR A 116 -17.08 2.29 6.50
C TYR A 116 -17.45 3.59 7.18
N THR A 117 -17.66 3.50 8.51
CA THR A 117 -17.56 4.66 9.40
C THR A 117 -16.11 4.88 9.79
N TYR A 118 -15.77 6.09 10.26
CA TYR A 118 -14.43 6.37 10.77
C TYR A 118 -13.98 5.36 11.83
N GLU A 119 -14.82 5.05 12.80
CA GLU A 119 -14.51 4.11 13.89
C GLU A 119 -14.21 2.69 13.35
N ASN A 120 -15.03 2.20 12.44
CA ASN A 120 -14.80 0.88 11.84
C ASN A 120 -13.52 0.84 11.04
N TRP A 121 -13.25 1.90 10.27
CA TRP A 121 -12.02 2.04 9.51
C TRP A 121 -10.79 2.13 10.43
N LYS A 122 -10.83 2.98 11.47
CA LYS A 122 -9.72 3.13 12.44
C LYS A 122 -9.40 1.79 13.10
N ASN A 123 -10.40 1.07 13.58
CA ASN A 123 -10.23 -0.23 14.22
C ASN A 123 -9.64 -1.28 13.28
N GLU A 124 -10.13 -1.38 12.04
CA GLU A 124 -9.68 -2.41 11.09
C GLU A 124 -8.32 -2.06 10.47
N TYR A 125 -8.13 -0.82 10.05
CA TYR A 125 -6.96 -0.43 9.25
C TYR A 125 -5.83 0.20 10.08
N LEU A 126 -6.09 0.81 11.22
CA LEU A 126 -5.03 1.41 12.04
C LEU A 126 -4.71 0.55 13.27
N LEU A 127 -5.68 0.22 14.09
CA LEU A 127 -5.43 -0.38 15.40
C LEU A 127 -5.23 -1.89 15.36
N ARG A 128 -5.87 -2.62 14.45
CA ARG A 128 -5.72 -4.07 14.39
C ARG A 128 -4.30 -4.48 13.99
N PRO A 129 -3.51 -5.12 14.88
CA PRO A 129 -2.15 -5.53 14.56
C PRO A 129 -2.13 -6.55 13.41
N ARG A 130 -1.22 -6.35 12.45
CA ARG A 130 -1.00 -7.28 11.34
C ARG A 130 0.48 -7.34 10.99
N SER A 131 0.99 -8.52 10.75
CA SER A 131 2.39 -8.68 10.35
C SER A 131 2.64 -8.13 8.95
N ARG A 132 1.85 -8.57 7.98
CA ARG A 132 1.80 -8.10 6.58
C ARG A 132 0.50 -8.61 5.98
N GLU A 133 -0.32 -7.73 5.42
CA GLU A 133 -1.60 -8.12 4.84
C GLU A 133 -1.99 -7.22 3.67
N PHE A 134 -2.46 -7.86 2.60
CA PHE A 134 -3.20 -7.20 1.54
C PHE A 134 -4.69 -7.34 1.81
N TYR A 135 -5.38 -6.24 1.86
CA TYR A 135 -6.83 -6.23 1.95
C TYR A 135 -7.44 -6.38 0.55
N PRO A 136 -8.62 -7.02 0.44
CA PRO A 136 -9.36 -7.04 -0.81
C PRO A 136 -9.59 -5.63 -1.35
N MET A 137 -9.82 -5.55 -2.66
CA MET A 137 -10.14 -4.28 -3.31
C MET A 137 -11.24 -3.52 -2.57
N GLN A 138 -10.96 -2.28 -2.24
CA GLN A 138 -11.85 -1.34 -1.58
C GLN A 138 -12.18 -0.20 -2.53
N THR A 139 -13.37 0.36 -2.37
CA THR A 139 -13.76 1.57 -3.11
C THR A 139 -13.68 2.77 -2.18
N ILE A 140 -12.88 3.77 -2.54
CA ILE A 140 -12.81 5.05 -1.84
C ILE A 140 -13.60 6.12 -2.58
N LYS A 141 -14.23 7.01 -1.83
CA LYS A 141 -14.94 8.17 -2.36
C LYS A 141 -13.97 9.37 -2.36
N LEU A 142 -13.54 9.80 -3.53
CA LEU A 142 -12.66 10.97 -3.69
C LEU A 142 -13.44 12.27 -3.87
N SER A 143 -14.65 12.19 -4.45
CA SER A 143 -15.60 13.30 -4.58
C SER A 143 -17.02 12.75 -4.73
N ASP A 144 -18.01 13.62 -4.83
CA ASP A 144 -19.41 13.18 -5.02
C ASP A 144 -19.63 12.49 -6.38
N THR A 145 -18.76 12.70 -7.34
CA THR A 145 -18.86 12.16 -8.70
C THR A 145 -17.76 11.16 -9.05
N PHE A 146 -16.77 10.98 -8.19
CA PHE A 146 -15.61 10.14 -8.50
C PHE A 146 -15.25 9.18 -7.36
N ASN A 147 -15.28 7.90 -7.69
CA ASN A 147 -14.85 6.81 -6.81
C ASN A 147 -13.64 6.11 -7.44
N GLN A 148 -12.73 5.64 -6.59
CA GLN A 148 -11.55 4.90 -7.00
C GLN A 148 -11.50 3.55 -6.30
N ASN A 149 -11.15 2.50 -7.03
CA ASN A 149 -10.87 1.19 -6.46
C ASN A 149 -9.38 1.10 -6.11
N ILE A 150 -9.10 0.71 -4.88
CA ILE A 150 -7.74 0.55 -4.36
C ILE A 150 -7.55 -0.80 -3.69
N ILE A 151 -6.32 -1.27 -3.65
CA ILE A 151 -5.87 -2.37 -2.81
C ILE A 151 -5.04 -1.76 -1.68
N VAL A 152 -5.34 -2.11 -0.44
CA VAL A 152 -4.61 -1.63 0.73
C VAL A 152 -3.62 -2.69 1.16
N TYR A 153 -2.36 -2.29 1.32
CA TYR A 153 -1.36 -3.07 2.01
C TYR A 153 -1.11 -2.49 3.39
N LYS A 154 -1.13 -3.31 4.41
CA LYS A 154 -0.90 -2.92 5.79
C LYS A 154 0.21 -3.73 6.42
N ARG A 155 1.03 -3.06 7.22
CA ARG A 155 2.04 -3.68 8.07
C ARG A 155 2.14 -2.94 9.41
N THR A 156 2.33 -3.70 10.49
CA THR A 156 2.72 -3.16 11.79
C THR A 156 4.25 -3.10 11.86
N LEU A 157 4.78 -1.90 12.09
CA LEU A 157 6.22 -1.70 12.28
C LEU A 157 6.59 -2.02 13.73
N LEU A 158 7.75 -2.65 13.93
CA LEU A 158 8.27 -3.00 15.24
C LEU A 158 9.57 -2.22 15.52
N SER A 159 9.79 -1.85 16.77
CA SER A 159 11.07 -1.27 17.15
C SER A 159 12.18 -2.31 17.07
N SER A 160 13.37 -1.92 16.65
CA SER A 160 14.55 -2.79 16.56
C SER A 160 15.03 -3.35 17.92
N LEU A 161 14.44 -2.88 19.03
CA LEU A 161 14.75 -3.36 20.39
C LEU A 161 13.91 -4.58 20.80
N SER A 162 12.90 -5.00 20.02
CA SER A 162 12.04 -6.14 20.38
C SER A 162 12.66 -7.51 20.06
N ASP A 163 13.76 -7.56 19.30
CA ASP A 163 14.42 -8.83 18.94
C ASP A 163 15.38 -9.39 20.03
N ASP A 164 15.76 -8.60 21.04
CA ASP A 164 16.67 -9.03 22.10
C ASP A 164 15.97 -9.74 23.29
N LYS A 165 14.68 -10.03 23.21
CA LYS A 165 13.90 -10.68 24.29
C LYS A 165 13.14 -11.92 23.83
N ARG A 166 13.69 -12.73 22.92
CA ARG A 166 13.16 -14.07 22.67
C ARG A 166 14.25 -15.13 22.76
#